data_414cb280f4f8a35ef1f5822f29b8d446
#
_entry.id   414cb280f4f8a35ef1f5822f29b8d446
#
_cell.length_a   1.000
_cell.length_b   1.000
_cell.length_c   1.000
_cell.angle_alpha   90.00
_cell.angle_beta   90.00
_cell.angle_gamma   90.00
#
_symmetry.space_group_name_H-M   'P 1'
#
loop_
_entity.id
_entity.type
_entity.pdbx_description
1 polymer ?
#
loop_
_entity_poly.entity_id
_entity_poly.type
_entity_poly.pdbx_seq_one_letter_code
_entity_poly.pdbx_strand_id
1 'polypeptide(L)'
;MNHFNSGRRAALSALLATPFLSLKVQAQGSDWPNRPVRVVVPWPPGGGADTTARMIFPKLAQKLGQPFVIENRPGASGSIGAAEVARSAPDGYTLLHDATPLAINPFLLRVSFDALVDLKAVFLPMQVPMLLVMNPAQAPKSLAEVIALAKARPGSLDWASSGNGSAQHLALELFTRAAGITVNHVPYRGGGPALTDVVAGQVGYFFSNSNVSLPFVQGGRVRAVAHTGRGRIAAFPDLPAIGDTLQGYEAYEWNCILAPARTPTAIIEKLNTALNEVVQDPEVAARYTQLAMVVRPNSVAEADSFLRSETEKWGRVIREANIKLE
;
A
#
# COMPACT_ATOMS: atom_id res chain seq x y z
N MET A 1 71.73 -70.83 8.46
CA MET A 1 72.53 -70.29 7.33
C MET A 1 71.66 -69.34 6.54
N ASN A 2 71.95 -68.12 6.75
CA ASN A 2 72.13 -66.98 5.83
C ASN A 2 71.39 -67.05 4.48
N HIS A 3 70.56 -66.10 4.11
CA HIS A 3 71.01 -64.78 3.62
C HIS A 3 69.87 -63.79 3.56
N PHE A 4 70.21 -62.59 3.98
CA PHE A 4 69.50 -61.28 3.72
C PHE A 4 69.30 -61.02 2.21
N ASN A 5 68.20 -60.41 1.81
CA ASN A 5 68.33 -59.30 0.87
C ASN A 5 67.20 -58.30 0.98
N SER A 6 67.62 -57.08 1.11
CA SER A 6 66.86 -55.84 1.19
C SER A 6 66.41 -55.35 -0.19
N GLY A 7 65.16 -54.95 -0.33
CA GLY A 7 64.59 -54.37 -1.55
C GLY A 7 63.68 -53.22 -1.25
N ARG A 8 64.27 -52.04 -1.19
CA ARG A 8 63.84 -50.63 -1.42
C ARG A 8 62.38 -50.37 -1.56
N ARG A 9 61.94 -49.53 -0.59
CA ARG A 9 60.77 -48.63 -0.62
C ARG A 9 60.86 -47.72 -1.83
N ALA A 10 59.82 -47.70 -2.66
CA ALA A 10 59.48 -46.59 -3.56
C ALA A 10 58.08 -46.16 -3.22
N ALA A 11 57.96 -45.07 -2.42
CA ALA A 11 56.70 -44.36 -2.18
C ALA A 11 56.39 -43.55 -3.40
N LEU A 12 55.39 -43.93 -4.16
CA LEU A 12 54.77 -43.03 -5.15
C LEU A 12 53.71 -42.15 -4.44
N SER A 13 54.09 -40.91 -4.23
CA SER A 13 53.15 -39.83 -3.83
C SER A 13 52.30 -39.43 -5.04
N ALA A 14 51.12 -39.98 -5.18
CA ALA A 14 50.13 -39.49 -6.13
C ALA A 14 49.45 -38.25 -5.52
N LEU A 15 49.87 -37.07 -5.94
CA LEU A 15 49.13 -35.81 -5.73
C LEU A 15 47.77 -35.93 -6.46
N LEU A 16 46.69 -36.10 -5.70
CA LEU A 16 45.33 -35.91 -6.16
C LEU A 16 45.10 -34.40 -6.35
N ALA A 17 45.30 -33.91 -7.57
CA ALA A 17 44.82 -32.59 -8.02
C ALA A 17 43.30 -32.65 -8.16
N THR A 18 42.58 -32.30 -7.10
CA THR A 18 41.14 -32.02 -7.18
C THR A 18 40.93 -30.75 -7.99
N PRO A 19 40.20 -30.78 -9.13
CA PRO A 19 39.82 -29.57 -9.81
C PRO A 19 38.85 -28.83 -8.90
N PHE A 20 39.21 -27.66 -8.42
CA PHE A 20 38.28 -26.67 -7.86
C PHE A 20 37.31 -26.33 -8.99
N LEU A 21 36.15 -26.98 -9.03
CA LEU A 21 34.99 -26.45 -9.76
C LEU A 21 34.61 -25.13 -9.09
N SER A 22 35.09 -24.03 -9.65
CA SER A 22 34.59 -22.70 -9.37
C SER A 22 33.13 -22.69 -9.83
N LEU A 23 32.21 -22.98 -8.91
CA LEU A 23 30.80 -22.66 -9.09
C LEU A 23 30.75 -21.17 -9.35
N LYS A 24 30.63 -20.77 -10.63
CA LYS A 24 30.20 -19.43 -11.00
C LYS A 24 28.84 -19.27 -10.37
N VAL A 25 28.77 -18.55 -9.26
CA VAL A 25 27.54 -17.96 -8.78
C VAL A 25 27.09 -17.02 -9.90
N GLN A 26 26.31 -17.55 -10.79
CA GLN A 26 25.63 -16.74 -11.81
C GLN A 26 24.78 -15.74 -11.05
N ALA A 27 25.09 -14.47 -11.20
CA ALA A 27 24.27 -13.40 -10.69
C ALA A 27 22.86 -13.57 -11.29
N GLN A 28 21.94 -14.13 -10.52
CA GLN A 28 20.56 -14.45 -10.91
C GLN A 28 19.71 -13.21 -11.24
N GLY A 29 20.34 -12.03 -11.44
CA GLY A 29 19.67 -10.76 -11.67
C GLY A 29 19.61 -10.30 -13.13
N SER A 30 20.41 -10.86 -14.04
CA SER A 30 20.49 -10.29 -15.41
C SER A 30 19.28 -10.62 -16.30
N ASP A 31 18.62 -11.76 -16.10
CA ASP A 31 17.51 -12.24 -16.92
C ASP A 31 16.13 -12.11 -16.24
N TRP A 32 16.07 -11.54 -15.06
CA TRP A 32 14.77 -11.28 -14.40
C TRP A 32 14.09 -10.04 -15.02
N PRO A 33 12.75 -10.07 -15.26
CA PRO A 33 11.88 -11.24 -15.26
C PRO A 33 11.95 -12.00 -16.59
N ASN A 34 11.95 -13.32 -16.57
CA ASN A 34 11.87 -14.19 -17.75
C ASN A 34 10.58 -15.03 -17.82
N ARG A 35 9.68 -14.81 -16.89
CA ARG A 35 8.34 -15.40 -16.81
C ARG A 35 7.38 -14.42 -16.13
N PRO A 36 6.05 -14.65 -16.16
CA PRO A 36 5.08 -13.78 -15.50
C PRO A 36 5.37 -13.57 -14.04
N VAL A 37 5.21 -12.32 -13.57
CA VAL A 37 5.34 -11.90 -12.18
C VAL A 37 3.95 -11.76 -11.58
N ARG A 38 3.71 -12.40 -10.46
CA ARG A 38 2.49 -12.32 -9.69
C ARG A 38 2.49 -11.09 -8.80
N VAL A 39 1.42 -10.30 -8.82
CA VAL A 39 1.24 -9.12 -7.97
C VAL A 39 0.02 -9.32 -7.09
N VAL A 40 0.24 -9.57 -5.82
CA VAL A 40 -0.84 -9.70 -4.83
C VAL A 40 -1.30 -8.31 -4.42
N VAL A 41 -2.57 -8.03 -4.63
CA VAL A 41 -3.27 -6.84 -4.14
C VAL A 41 -4.23 -7.31 -3.04
N PRO A 42 -3.96 -7.04 -1.75
CA PRO A 42 -4.74 -7.62 -0.64
C PRO A 42 -6.06 -6.88 -0.39
N TRP A 43 -6.65 -6.35 -1.46
CA TRP A 43 -7.87 -5.54 -1.46
C TRP A 43 -8.83 -5.99 -2.55
N PRO A 44 -10.15 -5.76 -2.38
CA PRO A 44 -11.13 -6.08 -3.42
C PRO A 44 -10.89 -5.25 -4.70
N PRO A 45 -11.32 -5.76 -5.87
CA PRO A 45 -11.33 -4.99 -7.10
C PRO A 45 -12.10 -3.67 -6.96
N GLY A 46 -11.64 -2.61 -7.65
CA GLY A 46 -12.27 -1.28 -7.67
C GLY A 46 -11.91 -0.38 -6.48
N GLY A 47 -11.14 -0.86 -5.50
CA GLY A 47 -10.57 -0.03 -4.43
C GLY A 47 -9.34 0.74 -4.89
N GLY A 48 -8.82 1.65 -4.01
CA GLY A 48 -7.69 2.52 -4.33
C GLY A 48 -6.44 1.76 -4.77
N ALA A 49 -6.04 0.73 -4.03
CA ALA A 49 -4.88 -0.08 -4.35
C ALA A 49 -5.05 -0.85 -5.67
N ASP A 50 -6.23 -1.42 -5.92
CA ASP A 50 -6.51 -2.13 -7.19
C ASP A 50 -6.47 -1.17 -8.39
N THR A 51 -7.07 0.02 -8.25
CA THR A 51 -7.05 1.06 -9.29
C THR A 51 -5.61 1.47 -9.63
N THR A 52 -4.76 1.69 -8.62
CA THR A 52 -3.36 2.05 -8.81
C THR A 52 -2.56 0.91 -9.44
N ALA A 53 -2.76 -0.32 -8.98
CA ALA A 53 -2.10 -1.49 -9.55
C ALA A 53 -2.39 -1.62 -11.06
N ARG A 54 -3.66 -1.45 -11.46
CA ARG A 54 -4.08 -1.53 -12.88
C ARG A 54 -3.58 -0.38 -13.74
N MET A 55 -3.14 0.72 -13.15
CA MET A 55 -2.47 1.81 -13.88
C MET A 55 -0.98 1.53 -14.11
N ILE A 56 -0.28 0.98 -13.12
CA ILE A 56 1.18 0.86 -13.10
C ILE A 56 1.64 -0.44 -13.76
N PHE A 57 1.09 -1.58 -13.35
CA PHE A 57 1.65 -2.89 -13.74
C PHE A 57 1.53 -3.22 -15.24
N PRO A 58 0.51 -2.78 -16.00
CA PRO A 58 0.52 -2.93 -17.46
C PRO A 58 1.67 -2.16 -18.15
N LYS A 59 1.99 -0.95 -17.68
CA LYS A 59 3.12 -0.16 -18.19
C LYS A 59 4.46 -0.80 -17.80
N LEU A 60 4.55 -1.31 -16.56
CA LEU A 60 5.72 -2.06 -16.10
C LEU A 60 5.93 -3.33 -16.92
N ALA A 61 4.86 -4.04 -17.28
CA ALA A 61 4.90 -5.22 -18.14
C ALA A 61 5.45 -4.90 -19.53
N GLN A 62 4.99 -3.81 -20.15
CA GLN A 62 5.53 -3.33 -21.44
C GLN A 62 7.03 -3.02 -21.34
N LYS A 63 7.45 -2.41 -20.24
CA LYS A 63 8.84 -2.02 -20.03
C LYS A 63 9.78 -3.20 -19.79
N LEU A 64 9.36 -4.17 -18.99
CA LEU A 64 10.18 -5.32 -18.60
C LEU A 64 9.97 -6.56 -19.47
N GLY A 65 9.05 -6.53 -20.44
CA GLY A 65 8.83 -7.59 -21.42
C GLY A 65 8.15 -8.85 -20.86
N GLN A 66 7.61 -8.79 -19.63
CA GLN A 66 6.91 -9.92 -19.02
C GLN A 66 5.60 -9.46 -18.36
N PRO A 67 4.54 -10.28 -18.36
CA PRO A 67 3.29 -9.94 -17.69
C PRO A 67 3.45 -9.78 -16.19
N PHE A 68 2.81 -8.76 -15.61
CA PHE A 68 2.58 -8.59 -14.18
C PHE A 68 1.11 -8.88 -13.90
N VAL A 69 0.83 -10.06 -13.35
CA VAL A 69 -0.53 -10.58 -13.16
C VAL A 69 -1.06 -10.14 -11.80
N ILE A 70 -2.09 -9.29 -11.81
CA ILE A 70 -2.72 -8.78 -10.59
C ILE A 70 -3.70 -9.81 -10.05
N GLU A 71 -3.51 -10.21 -8.78
CA GLU A 71 -4.41 -11.08 -8.03
C GLU A 71 -4.93 -10.38 -6.78
N ASN A 72 -6.25 -10.18 -6.71
CA ASN A 72 -6.89 -9.64 -5.51
C ASN A 72 -7.03 -10.73 -4.45
N ARG A 73 -6.44 -10.51 -3.25
CA ARG A 73 -6.46 -11.43 -2.09
C ARG A 73 -6.93 -10.71 -0.83
N PRO A 74 -8.20 -10.26 -0.77
CA PRO A 74 -8.70 -9.46 0.34
C PRO A 74 -8.85 -10.28 1.62
N GLY A 75 -8.87 -9.58 2.76
CA GLY A 75 -9.20 -10.14 4.07
C GLY A 75 -8.33 -9.60 5.18
N ALA A 76 -8.91 -9.46 6.38
CA ALA A 76 -8.28 -8.93 7.59
C ALA A 76 -7.47 -7.65 7.34
N SER A 77 -8.10 -6.65 6.72
CA SER A 77 -7.48 -5.36 6.34
C SER A 77 -6.15 -5.53 5.58
N GLY A 78 -6.09 -6.48 4.64
CA GLY A 78 -4.92 -6.75 3.81
C GLY A 78 -3.94 -7.76 4.39
N SER A 79 -4.01 -8.10 5.67
CA SER A 79 -3.03 -8.97 6.34
C SER A 79 -2.94 -10.37 5.76
N ILE A 80 -4.02 -10.93 5.18
CA ILE A 80 -4.02 -12.27 4.58
C ILE A 80 -3.10 -12.30 3.36
N GLY A 81 -3.31 -11.38 2.42
CA GLY A 81 -2.48 -11.31 1.21
C GLY A 81 -1.04 -10.90 1.50
N ALA A 82 -0.82 -9.97 2.44
CA ALA A 82 0.52 -9.56 2.85
C ALA A 82 1.30 -10.73 3.48
N ALA A 83 0.67 -11.50 4.36
CA ALA A 83 1.27 -12.69 4.97
C ALA A 83 1.60 -13.79 3.95
N GLU A 84 0.81 -13.93 2.88
CA GLU A 84 1.09 -14.84 1.78
C GLU A 84 2.38 -14.44 1.05
N VAL A 85 2.55 -13.15 0.74
CA VAL A 85 3.75 -12.66 0.06
C VAL A 85 4.98 -12.75 0.97
N ALA A 86 4.85 -12.39 2.25
CA ALA A 86 5.95 -12.46 3.21
C ALA A 86 6.57 -13.88 3.29
N ARG A 87 5.76 -14.92 3.03
CA ARG A 87 6.20 -16.34 3.01
C ARG A 87 6.55 -16.87 1.62
N SER A 88 6.40 -16.07 0.57
CA SER A 88 6.71 -16.48 -0.79
C SER A 88 8.21 -16.60 -1.03
N ALA A 89 8.59 -17.33 -2.10
CA ALA A 89 9.98 -17.43 -2.51
C ALA A 89 10.57 -16.03 -2.80
N PRO A 90 11.79 -15.74 -2.31
CA PRO A 90 12.41 -14.43 -2.51
C PRO A 90 13.13 -14.33 -3.87
N ASP A 91 12.43 -14.66 -4.95
CA ASP A 91 12.97 -14.75 -6.33
C ASP A 91 12.47 -13.60 -7.23
N GLY A 92 11.67 -12.68 -6.67
CA GLY A 92 11.12 -11.52 -7.39
C GLY A 92 9.87 -11.83 -8.22
N TYR A 93 9.36 -13.07 -8.22
CA TYR A 93 8.16 -13.44 -9.00
C TYR A 93 6.85 -13.35 -8.23
N THR A 94 6.90 -12.99 -6.96
CA THR A 94 5.73 -12.63 -6.17
C THR A 94 5.97 -11.29 -5.50
N LEU A 95 5.13 -10.31 -5.82
CA LEU A 95 5.18 -8.96 -5.26
C LEU A 95 3.90 -8.67 -4.48
N LEU A 96 4.00 -7.79 -3.52
CA LEU A 96 2.87 -7.22 -2.80
C LEU A 96 2.65 -5.77 -3.26
N HIS A 97 1.42 -5.41 -3.59
CA HIS A 97 1.01 -4.02 -3.77
C HIS A 97 -0.03 -3.70 -2.70
N ASP A 98 0.42 -3.16 -1.59
CA ASP A 98 -0.42 -2.94 -0.41
C ASP A 98 -0.63 -1.45 -0.14
N ALA A 99 -1.36 -1.16 0.91
CA ALA A 99 -1.85 0.14 1.30
C ALA A 99 -1.50 0.45 2.77
N THR A 100 -1.88 1.63 3.24
CA THR A 100 -1.63 2.15 4.59
C THR A 100 -1.88 1.15 5.73
N PRO A 101 -2.86 0.24 5.68
CA PRO A 101 -3.06 -0.76 6.73
C PRO A 101 -1.87 -1.68 6.99
N LEU A 102 -0.95 -1.85 6.04
CA LEU A 102 0.30 -2.58 6.28
C LEU A 102 1.09 -2.02 7.49
N ALA A 103 1.08 -0.69 7.66
CA ALA A 103 1.73 0.01 8.78
C ALA A 103 0.86 0.10 10.04
N ILE A 104 -0.44 -0.15 9.94
CA ILE A 104 -1.44 -0.01 11.01
C ILE A 104 -1.70 -1.33 11.70
N ASN A 105 -1.86 -2.40 10.92
CA ASN A 105 -2.29 -3.71 11.37
C ASN A 105 -1.47 -4.30 12.53
N PRO A 106 -0.14 -4.12 12.64
CA PRO A 106 0.63 -4.64 13.76
C PRO A 106 0.16 -4.14 15.14
N PHE A 107 -0.54 -3.00 15.19
CA PHE A 107 -1.03 -2.39 16.44
C PHE A 107 -2.49 -2.71 16.74
N LEU A 108 -3.25 -3.18 15.76
CA LEU A 108 -4.69 -3.41 15.87
C LEU A 108 -5.09 -4.87 15.67
N LEU A 109 -4.28 -5.66 14.98
CA LEU A 109 -4.58 -7.06 14.64
C LEU A 109 -3.45 -7.99 15.07
N ARG A 110 -3.79 -9.25 15.28
CA ARG A 110 -2.78 -10.32 15.36
C ARG A 110 -2.35 -10.70 13.94
N VAL A 111 -1.24 -10.12 13.47
CA VAL A 111 -0.64 -10.46 12.19
C VAL A 111 0.41 -11.56 12.37
N SER A 112 0.57 -12.42 11.35
CA SER A 112 1.49 -13.58 11.38
C SER A 112 2.84 -13.31 10.69
N PHE A 113 3.17 -12.04 10.45
CA PHE A 113 4.41 -11.58 9.81
C PHE A 113 4.76 -10.19 10.36
N ASP A 114 6.01 -9.79 10.18
CA ASP A 114 6.48 -8.42 10.45
C ASP A 114 6.80 -7.74 9.12
N ALA A 115 6.02 -6.70 8.78
CA ALA A 115 6.18 -5.99 7.50
C ALA A 115 7.56 -5.34 7.34
N LEU A 116 8.23 -4.96 8.44
CA LEU A 116 9.54 -4.31 8.43
C LEU A 116 10.72 -5.29 8.40
N VAL A 117 10.45 -6.58 8.63
CA VAL A 117 11.44 -7.67 8.70
C VAL A 117 11.26 -8.67 7.56
N ASP A 118 10.02 -9.08 7.27
CA ASP A 118 9.71 -10.14 6.31
C ASP A 118 9.49 -9.62 4.88
N LEU A 119 9.31 -8.30 4.73
CA LEU A 119 9.11 -7.64 3.45
C LEU A 119 10.17 -6.55 3.23
N LYS A 120 10.49 -6.29 1.97
CA LYS A 120 11.34 -5.19 1.53
C LYS A 120 10.52 -4.22 0.71
N ALA A 121 10.42 -2.98 1.17
CA ALA A 121 9.82 -1.92 0.38
C ALA A 121 10.67 -1.65 -0.87
N VAL A 122 10.02 -1.62 -2.02
CA VAL A 122 10.66 -1.41 -3.33
C VAL A 122 10.35 -0.02 -3.84
N PHE A 123 9.10 0.41 -3.77
CA PHE A 123 8.64 1.65 -4.38
C PHE A 123 7.34 2.16 -3.75
N LEU A 124 7.21 3.47 -3.63
CA LEU A 124 5.98 4.16 -3.21
C LEU A 124 5.29 4.75 -4.42
N PRO A 125 4.30 4.06 -5.02
CA PRO A 125 3.67 4.53 -6.23
C PRO A 125 2.76 5.73 -6.03
N MET A 126 2.23 5.97 -4.82
CA MET A 126 1.35 7.11 -4.57
C MET A 126 1.13 7.47 -3.11
N GLN A 127 0.76 8.73 -2.90
CA GLN A 127 -0.02 9.20 -1.76
C GLN A 127 -1.31 9.84 -2.28
N VAL A 128 -2.43 9.59 -1.61
CA VAL A 128 -3.74 10.06 -2.02
C VAL A 128 -4.44 10.68 -0.84
N PRO A 129 -4.87 11.96 -0.93
CA PRO A 129 -5.82 12.49 0.04
C PRO A 129 -7.17 11.80 -0.13
N MET A 130 -7.89 11.66 0.96
CA MET A 130 -9.26 11.20 0.93
C MET A 130 -10.21 12.39 0.83
N LEU A 131 -11.30 12.21 0.13
CA LEU A 131 -12.40 13.19 0.08
C LEU A 131 -13.47 12.76 1.10
N LEU A 132 -13.94 13.69 1.89
CA LEU A 132 -15.18 13.51 2.63
C LEU A 132 -16.34 13.59 1.64
N VAL A 133 -16.80 12.43 1.23
CA VAL A 133 -17.93 12.28 0.31
C VAL A 133 -19.19 11.87 1.05
N MET A 134 -20.33 12.30 0.50
CA MET A 134 -21.65 11.98 1.02
C MET A 134 -22.65 11.80 -0.12
N ASN A 135 -23.77 11.13 0.16
CA ASN A 135 -24.89 11.10 -0.77
C ASN A 135 -25.43 12.53 -0.99
N PRO A 136 -25.72 12.97 -2.22
CA PRO A 136 -26.23 14.32 -2.50
C PRO A 136 -27.52 14.67 -1.78
N ALA A 137 -28.34 13.67 -1.38
CA ALA A 137 -29.57 13.86 -0.63
C ALA A 137 -29.32 14.25 0.85
N GLN A 138 -28.10 14.09 1.36
CA GLN A 138 -27.76 14.52 2.71
C GLN A 138 -27.87 16.05 2.83
N ALA A 139 -28.42 16.53 3.94
CA ALA A 139 -28.68 17.95 4.18
C ALA A 139 -27.40 18.81 4.21
N PRO A 140 -26.30 18.41 4.87
CA PRO A 140 -25.08 19.20 4.95
C PRO A 140 -24.46 19.46 3.56
N LYS A 141 -24.00 20.70 3.34
CA LYS A 141 -23.33 21.13 2.10
C LYS A 141 -21.87 21.54 2.32
N SER A 142 -21.43 21.58 3.56
CA SER A 142 -20.07 21.97 3.96
C SER A 142 -19.56 21.14 5.12
N LEU A 143 -18.24 21.16 5.33
CA LEU A 143 -17.59 20.51 6.48
C LEU A 143 -18.17 21.05 7.80
N ALA A 144 -18.37 22.37 7.90
CA ALA A 144 -18.91 22.99 9.11
C ALA A 144 -20.32 22.49 9.43
N GLU A 145 -21.18 22.32 8.41
CA GLU A 145 -22.53 21.78 8.59
C GLU A 145 -22.52 20.31 8.98
N VAL A 146 -21.59 19.49 8.45
CA VAL A 146 -21.42 18.09 8.88
C VAL A 146 -21.05 18.04 10.36
N ILE A 147 -20.06 18.83 10.79
CA ILE A 147 -19.64 18.89 12.19
C ILE A 147 -20.80 19.37 13.09
N ALA A 148 -21.52 20.42 12.68
CA ALA A 148 -22.66 20.93 13.43
C ALA A 148 -23.77 19.89 13.60
N LEU A 149 -24.10 19.17 12.51
CA LEU A 149 -25.11 18.10 12.56
C LEU A 149 -24.66 16.93 13.49
N ALA A 150 -23.40 16.51 13.40
CA ALA A 150 -22.87 15.47 14.27
C ALA A 150 -22.88 15.87 15.76
N LYS A 151 -22.61 17.16 16.07
CA LYS A 151 -22.71 17.68 17.44
C LYS A 151 -24.17 17.75 17.93
N ALA A 152 -25.10 18.11 17.05
CA ALA A 152 -26.52 18.18 17.39
C ALA A 152 -27.18 16.81 17.59
N ARG A 153 -26.63 15.77 16.93
CA ARG A 153 -27.15 14.40 16.97
C ARG A 153 -26.03 13.38 17.14
N PRO A 154 -25.39 13.29 18.31
CA PRO A 154 -24.27 12.37 18.54
C PRO A 154 -24.63 10.93 18.20
N GLY A 155 -23.75 10.23 17.46
CA GLY A 155 -23.92 8.83 17.06
C GLY A 155 -24.96 8.58 15.95
N SER A 156 -25.62 9.61 15.41
CA SER A 156 -26.68 9.41 14.39
C SER A 156 -26.19 9.43 12.95
N LEU A 157 -24.94 9.78 12.70
CA LEU A 157 -24.37 9.79 11.36
C LEU A 157 -23.66 8.47 11.09
N ASP A 158 -24.17 7.69 10.12
CA ASP A 158 -23.54 6.48 9.63
C ASP A 158 -22.36 6.84 8.71
N TRP A 159 -21.16 6.41 9.12
CA TRP A 159 -19.92 6.75 8.43
C TRP A 159 -19.17 5.49 8.01
N ALA A 160 -19.07 5.28 6.70
CA ALA A 160 -18.41 4.12 6.12
C ALA A 160 -16.89 4.18 6.29
N SER A 161 -16.26 3.00 6.35
CA SER A 161 -14.83 2.83 6.12
C SER A 161 -14.55 1.63 5.22
N SER A 162 -13.30 1.49 4.77
CA SER A 162 -12.86 0.31 4.00
C SER A 162 -12.64 -0.93 4.87
N GLY A 163 -13.03 -0.87 6.14
CA GLY A 163 -12.89 -1.92 7.15
C GLY A 163 -12.14 -1.43 8.38
N ASN A 164 -12.26 -2.21 9.45
CA ASN A 164 -11.56 -1.94 10.70
C ASN A 164 -10.04 -1.89 10.47
N GLY A 165 -9.36 -0.87 11.00
CA GLY A 165 -7.92 -0.66 10.80
C GLY A 165 -7.53 -0.12 9.42
N SER A 166 -8.48 0.23 8.54
CA SER A 166 -8.17 0.90 7.28
C SER A 166 -7.74 2.35 7.49
N ALA A 167 -7.04 2.94 6.51
CA ALA A 167 -6.70 4.37 6.56
C ALA A 167 -7.94 5.25 6.69
N GLN A 168 -9.05 4.87 6.07
CA GLN A 168 -10.34 5.57 6.16
C GLN A 168 -10.93 5.50 7.57
N HIS A 169 -10.82 4.36 8.25
CA HIS A 169 -11.21 4.23 9.65
C HIS A 169 -10.35 5.14 10.54
N LEU A 170 -9.03 5.09 10.41
CA LEU A 170 -8.15 5.93 11.23
C LEU A 170 -8.30 7.43 10.90
N ALA A 171 -8.55 7.79 9.65
CA ALA A 171 -8.89 9.16 9.28
C ALA A 171 -10.19 9.62 9.96
N LEU A 172 -11.19 8.73 10.04
CA LEU A 172 -12.43 8.99 10.78
C LEU A 172 -12.18 9.17 12.27
N GLU A 173 -11.40 8.31 12.90
CA GLU A 173 -11.03 8.41 14.30
C GLU A 173 -10.30 9.72 14.64
N LEU A 174 -9.35 10.12 13.79
CA LEU A 174 -8.67 11.42 13.93
C LEU A 174 -9.66 12.57 13.76
N PHE A 175 -10.58 12.48 12.79
CA PHE A 175 -11.57 13.50 12.53
C PHE A 175 -12.55 13.68 13.68
N THR A 176 -13.11 12.58 14.19
CA THR A 176 -14.08 12.62 15.29
C THR A 176 -13.48 13.21 16.57
N ARG A 177 -12.22 12.87 16.86
CA ARG A 177 -11.46 13.43 18.00
C ARG A 177 -11.18 14.92 17.81
N ALA A 178 -10.63 15.29 16.66
CA ALA A 178 -10.30 16.68 16.36
C ALA A 178 -11.54 17.59 16.36
N ALA A 179 -12.69 17.10 15.89
CA ALA A 179 -13.95 17.83 15.83
C ALA A 179 -14.77 17.76 17.14
N GLY A 180 -14.42 16.85 18.08
CA GLY A 180 -15.20 16.57 19.30
C GLY A 180 -16.62 16.09 18.97
N ILE A 181 -16.75 15.12 18.07
CA ILE A 181 -18.01 14.53 17.60
C ILE A 181 -18.03 13.02 17.79
N THR A 182 -19.23 12.46 17.78
CA THR A 182 -19.47 11.01 17.78
C THR A 182 -20.30 10.63 16.58
N VAL A 183 -19.89 9.59 15.85
CA VAL A 183 -20.58 9.03 14.69
C VAL A 183 -20.73 7.52 14.82
N ASN A 184 -21.59 6.90 14.03
CA ASN A 184 -21.72 5.46 13.94
C ASN A 184 -20.78 4.93 12.84
N HIS A 185 -19.74 4.18 13.19
CA HIS A 185 -18.82 3.61 12.21
C HIS A 185 -19.39 2.34 11.59
N VAL A 186 -19.42 2.28 10.25
CA VAL A 186 -19.91 1.16 9.45
C VAL A 186 -18.76 0.59 8.61
N PRO A 187 -18.11 -0.50 9.04
CA PRO A 187 -16.98 -1.09 8.33
C PRO A 187 -17.43 -1.92 7.12
N TYR A 188 -16.81 -1.69 5.97
CA TYR A 188 -16.99 -2.45 4.73
C TYR A 188 -15.78 -3.33 4.43
N ARG A 189 -15.92 -4.24 3.45
CA ARG A 189 -14.81 -5.07 2.97
C ARG A 189 -14.01 -4.38 1.85
N GLY A 190 -13.72 -3.08 2.01
CA GLY A 190 -12.95 -2.27 1.07
C GLY A 190 -13.70 -1.00 0.62
N GLY A 191 -12.98 -0.07 -0.01
CA GLY A 191 -13.51 1.24 -0.40
C GLY A 191 -14.53 1.20 -1.54
N GLY A 192 -14.43 0.21 -2.45
CA GLY A 192 -15.39 0.05 -3.56
C GLY A 192 -16.82 -0.20 -3.08
N PRO A 193 -17.06 -1.27 -2.28
CA PRO A 193 -18.37 -1.52 -1.67
C PRO A 193 -18.90 -0.34 -0.83
N ALA A 194 -18.02 0.29 -0.01
CA ALA A 194 -18.39 1.45 0.80
C ALA A 194 -18.91 2.61 -0.08
N LEU A 195 -18.18 2.96 -1.14
CA LEU A 195 -18.58 4.03 -2.05
C LEU A 195 -19.88 3.71 -2.79
N THR A 196 -20.10 2.46 -3.18
CA THR A 196 -21.34 2.01 -3.80
C THR A 196 -22.54 2.28 -2.90
N ASP A 197 -22.43 1.98 -1.62
CA ASP A 197 -23.51 2.19 -0.65
C ASP A 197 -23.73 3.66 -0.30
N VAL A 198 -22.66 4.51 -0.33
CA VAL A 198 -22.82 5.96 -0.24
C VAL A 198 -23.59 6.51 -1.44
N VAL A 199 -23.26 6.06 -2.66
CA VAL A 199 -23.96 6.44 -3.88
C VAL A 199 -25.44 6.02 -3.82
N ALA A 200 -25.72 4.83 -3.29
CA ALA A 200 -27.09 4.33 -3.12
C ALA A 200 -27.85 4.97 -1.94
N GLY A 201 -27.16 5.74 -1.09
CA GLY A 201 -27.76 6.36 0.10
C GLY A 201 -27.99 5.42 1.27
N GLN A 202 -27.38 4.20 1.24
CA GLN A 202 -27.47 3.23 2.33
C GLN A 202 -26.62 3.64 3.54
N VAL A 203 -25.53 4.36 3.31
CA VAL A 203 -24.68 5.00 4.32
C VAL A 203 -24.44 6.46 3.94
N GLY A 204 -24.38 7.36 4.94
CA GLY A 204 -24.38 8.79 4.71
C GLY A 204 -23.05 9.37 4.23
N TYR A 205 -21.95 8.92 4.84
CA TYR A 205 -20.65 9.58 4.77
C TYR A 205 -19.52 8.57 4.59
N PHE A 206 -18.43 9.01 3.91
CA PHE A 206 -17.25 8.21 3.73
C PHE A 206 -16.01 9.07 3.44
N PHE A 207 -14.88 8.75 4.04
CA PHE A 207 -13.59 9.23 3.58
C PHE A 207 -13.11 8.36 2.42
N SER A 208 -13.45 8.73 1.20
CA SER A 208 -13.10 7.97 0.00
C SER A 208 -11.82 8.48 -0.63
N ASN A 209 -10.92 7.57 -1.04
CA ASN A 209 -9.73 7.94 -1.78
C ASN A 209 -10.10 8.77 -3.03
N SER A 210 -9.40 9.88 -3.26
CA SER A 210 -9.71 10.81 -4.37
C SER A 210 -9.70 10.10 -5.72
N ASN A 211 -8.75 9.20 -5.96
CA ASN A 211 -8.62 8.44 -7.20
C ASN A 211 -9.81 7.52 -7.51
N VAL A 212 -10.58 7.14 -6.49
CA VAL A 212 -11.76 6.28 -6.62
C VAL A 212 -13.04 7.12 -6.73
N SER A 213 -13.15 8.16 -5.90
CA SER A 213 -14.38 8.94 -5.80
C SER A 213 -14.50 10.07 -6.81
N LEU A 214 -13.41 10.53 -7.42
CA LEU A 214 -13.42 11.65 -8.36
C LEU A 214 -14.46 11.52 -9.49
N PRO A 215 -14.58 10.39 -10.21
CA PRO A 215 -15.60 10.25 -11.26
C PRO A 215 -17.02 10.37 -10.74
N PHE A 216 -17.27 9.96 -9.51
CA PHE A 216 -18.59 10.03 -8.86
C PHE A 216 -18.90 11.46 -8.40
N VAL A 217 -17.89 12.21 -7.96
CA VAL A 217 -18.02 13.63 -7.61
C VAL A 217 -18.30 14.46 -8.87
N GLN A 218 -17.52 14.26 -9.92
CA GLN A 218 -17.70 14.95 -11.21
C GLN A 218 -19.05 14.62 -11.86
N GLY A 219 -19.50 13.39 -11.71
CA GLY A 219 -20.83 12.94 -12.19
C GLY A 219 -21.99 13.32 -11.27
N GLY A 220 -21.75 14.06 -10.17
CA GLY A 220 -22.79 14.48 -9.22
C GLY A 220 -23.44 13.34 -8.44
N ARG A 221 -22.86 12.12 -8.49
CA ARG A 221 -23.38 10.94 -7.80
C ARG A 221 -23.06 10.94 -6.30
N VAL A 222 -22.00 11.63 -5.90
CA VAL A 222 -21.68 11.98 -4.51
C VAL A 222 -21.27 13.44 -4.45
N ARG A 223 -21.44 14.07 -3.28
CA ARG A 223 -20.94 15.40 -2.97
C ARG A 223 -19.67 15.26 -2.13
N ALA A 224 -18.58 15.93 -2.53
CA ALA A 224 -17.41 16.13 -1.69
C ALA A 224 -17.53 17.48 -0.96
N VAL A 225 -17.18 17.55 0.33
CA VAL A 225 -17.26 18.78 1.14
C VAL A 225 -15.95 19.21 1.76
N ALA A 226 -14.96 18.31 1.81
CA ALA A 226 -13.60 18.58 2.28
C ALA A 226 -12.65 17.47 1.84
N HIS A 227 -11.35 17.68 2.01
CA HIS A 227 -10.33 16.63 1.81
C HIS A 227 -9.39 16.52 3.02
N THR A 228 -8.76 15.36 3.17
CA THR A 228 -7.90 15.02 4.32
C THR A 228 -6.45 15.47 4.15
N GLY A 229 -6.04 15.93 2.98
CA GLY A 229 -4.68 16.37 2.68
C GLY A 229 -4.41 17.79 3.13
N ARG A 230 -3.17 18.24 2.93
CA ARG A 230 -2.74 19.61 3.26
C ARG A 230 -2.86 20.52 2.05
N GLY A 231 -3.31 21.76 2.31
CA GLY A 231 -3.35 22.83 1.31
C GLY A 231 -4.36 22.55 0.19
N ARG A 232 -4.13 23.09 -1.01
CA ARG A 232 -5.02 22.94 -2.16
C ARG A 232 -4.68 21.70 -2.98
N ILE A 233 -5.71 21.02 -3.48
CA ILE A 233 -5.60 19.91 -4.41
C ILE A 233 -5.95 20.40 -5.81
N ALA A 234 -5.06 20.23 -6.79
CA ALA A 234 -5.26 20.75 -8.15
C ALA A 234 -6.55 20.26 -8.82
N ALA A 235 -6.95 19.01 -8.59
CA ALA A 235 -8.19 18.44 -9.13
C ALA A 235 -9.46 18.99 -8.43
N PHE A 236 -9.34 19.64 -7.27
CA PHE A 236 -10.44 20.19 -6.48
C PHE A 236 -10.01 21.52 -5.84
N PRO A 237 -9.77 22.58 -6.64
CA PRO A 237 -9.17 23.81 -6.13
C PRO A 237 -10.04 24.55 -5.10
N ASP A 238 -11.36 24.34 -5.15
CA ASP A 238 -12.34 24.99 -4.26
C ASP A 238 -12.71 24.13 -3.05
N LEU A 239 -12.23 22.86 -2.98
CA LEU A 239 -12.53 21.98 -1.86
C LEU A 239 -11.58 22.30 -0.70
N PRO A 240 -12.09 22.63 0.51
CA PRO A 240 -11.25 22.97 1.64
C PRO A 240 -10.54 21.75 2.21
N ALA A 241 -9.33 21.95 2.73
CA ALA A 241 -8.69 20.95 3.59
C ALA A 241 -9.40 20.89 4.96
N ILE A 242 -9.56 19.70 5.52
CA ILE A 242 -10.08 19.56 6.90
C ILE A 242 -9.14 20.29 7.87
N GLY A 243 -7.83 20.27 7.63
CA GLY A 243 -6.83 20.97 8.42
C GLY A 243 -7.00 22.48 8.48
N ASP A 244 -7.70 23.10 7.52
CA ASP A 244 -8.03 24.54 7.55
C ASP A 244 -9.04 24.87 8.67
N THR A 245 -9.89 23.91 9.04
CA THR A 245 -10.88 24.03 10.12
C THR A 245 -10.40 23.36 11.41
N LEU A 246 -9.76 22.21 11.30
CA LEU A 246 -9.27 21.39 12.43
C LEU A 246 -7.75 21.35 12.37
N GLN A 247 -7.11 22.31 13.05
CA GLN A 247 -5.64 22.45 13.02
C GLN A 247 -4.92 21.14 13.36
N GLY A 248 -3.93 20.79 12.54
CA GLY A 248 -3.13 19.57 12.70
C GLY A 248 -3.76 18.31 12.13
N TYR A 249 -4.99 18.37 11.61
CA TYR A 249 -5.59 17.22 10.92
C TYR A 249 -4.97 17.02 9.55
N GLU A 250 -4.41 15.83 9.34
CA GLU A 250 -3.85 15.42 8.05
C GLU A 250 -3.83 13.88 7.96
N ALA A 251 -4.43 13.33 6.91
CA ALA A 251 -4.45 11.92 6.64
C ALA A 251 -4.36 11.63 5.15
N TYR A 252 -3.58 10.60 4.79
CA TYR A 252 -3.43 10.12 3.41
C TYR A 252 -3.60 8.60 3.38
N GLU A 253 -4.13 8.13 2.29
CA GLU A 253 -3.89 6.77 1.84
C GLU A 253 -2.61 6.76 1.02
N TRP A 254 -1.82 5.71 1.14
CA TRP A 254 -0.65 5.46 0.31
C TRP A 254 -0.60 4.01 -0.11
N ASN A 255 0.09 3.73 -1.19
CA ASN A 255 0.42 2.37 -1.59
C ASN A 255 1.94 2.17 -1.50
N CYS A 256 2.34 0.91 -1.32
CA CYS A 256 3.72 0.49 -1.38
C CYS A 256 3.82 -0.83 -2.16
N ILE A 257 4.79 -0.91 -3.05
CA ILE A 257 5.17 -2.14 -3.72
C ILE A 257 6.31 -2.77 -2.92
N LEU A 258 6.11 -4.03 -2.52
CA LEU A 258 7.06 -4.76 -1.69
C LEU A 258 7.36 -6.13 -2.30
N ALA A 259 8.50 -6.67 -1.92
CA ALA A 259 8.91 -8.05 -2.22
C ALA A 259 9.26 -8.77 -0.91
N PRO A 260 9.35 -10.12 -0.89
CA PRO A 260 9.92 -10.84 0.25
C PRO A 260 11.30 -10.29 0.61
N ALA A 261 11.61 -10.14 1.90
CA ALA A 261 12.77 -9.39 2.38
C ALA A 261 14.12 -9.87 1.83
N ARG A 262 14.24 -11.18 1.52
CA ARG A 262 15.47 -11.79 0.99
C ARG A 262 15.56 -11.79 -0.54
N THR A 263 14.70 -11.08 -1.24
CA THR A 263 14.78 -10.92 -2.70
C THR A 263 16.10 -10.26 -3.07
N PRO A 264 16.84 -10.77 -4.08
CA PRO A 264 18.15 -10.25 -4.48
C PRO A 264 18.10 -8.75 -4.78
N THR A 265 19.09 -8.02 -4.29
CA THR A 265 19.18 -6.55 -4.43
C THR A 265 19.12 -6.11 -5.90
N ALA A 266 19.76 -6.85 -6.81
CA ALA A 266 19.72 -6.53 -8.24
C ALA A 266 18.30 -6.56 -8.83
N ILE A 267 17.43 -7.45 -8.35
CA ILE A 267 16.01 -7.50 -8.74
C ILE A 267 15.26 -6.29 -8.17
N ILE A 268 15.49 -5.99 -6.90
CA ILE A 268 14.85 -4.86 -6.21
C ILE A 268 15.21 -3.53 -6.89
N GLU A 269 16.50 -3.31 -7.20
CA GLU A 269 16.97 -2.11 -7.89
C GLU A 269 16.45 -2.00 -9.32
N LYS A 270 16.45 -3.10 -10.07
CA LYS A 270 15.88 -3.14 -11.42
C LYS A 270 14.39 -2.80 -11.40
N LEU A 271 13.65 -3.36 -10.45
CA LEU A 271 12.21 -3.09 -10.30
C LEU A 271 11.97 -1.62 -9.89
N ASN A 272 12.73 -1.09 -8.92
CA ASN A 272 12.62 0.31 -8.51
C ASN A 272 12.91 1.27 -9.67
N THR A 273 13.98 1.04 -10.44
CA THR A 273 14.33 1.85 -11.60
C THR A 273 13.19 1.85 -12.62
N ALA A 274 12.67 0.67 -12.99
CA ALA A 274 11.59 0.54 -13.95
C ALA A 274 10.30 1.22 -13.47
N LEU A 275 9.98 1.13 -12.18
CA LEU A 275 8.80 1.79 -11.58
C LEU A 275 8.95 3.32 -11.58
N ASN A 276 10.15 3.84 -11.29
CA ASN A 276 10.44 5.27 -11.39
C ASN A 276 10.21 5.81 -12.82
N GLU A 277 10.58 5.04 -13.83
CA GLU A 277 10.36 5.43 -15.23
C GLU A 277 8.86 5.32 -15.60
N VAL A 278 8.15 4.31 -15.09
CA VAL A 278 6.70 4.15 -15.34
C VAL A 278 5.91 5.34 -14.77
N VAL A 279 6.22 5.81 -13.57
CA VAL A 279 5.46 6.93 -12.98
C VAL A 279 5.80 8.28 -13.61
N GLN A 280 6.91 8.37 -14.35
CA GLN A 280 7.29 9.52 -15.16
C GLN A 280 6.75 9.45 -16.60
N ASP A 281 6.16 8.33 -17.02
CA ASP A 281 5.46 8.23 -18.31
C ASP A 281 4.38 9.33 -18.37
N PRO A 282 4.33 10.16 -19.46
CA PRO A 282 3.39 11.29 -19.53
C PRO A 282 1.92 10.90 -19.37
N GLU A 283 1.52 9.72 -19.86
CA GLU A 283 0.13 9.23 -19.72
C GLU A 283 -0.17 8.87 -18.26
N VAL A 284 0.77 8.19 -17.58
CA VAL A 284 0.65 7.84 -16.17
C VAL A 284 0.63 9.11 -15.32
N ALA A 285 1.56 10.04 -15.53
CA ALA A 285 1.65 11.30 -14.80
C ALA A 285 0.39 12.15 -14.96
N ALA A 286 -0.13 12.28 -16.17
CA ALA A 286 -1.39 12.98 -16.43
C ALA A 286 -2.56 12.33 -15.70
N ARG A 287 -2.62 10.98 -15.70
CA ARG A 287 -3.68 10.24 -14.99
C ARG A 287 -3.60 10.42 -13.48
N TYR A 288 -2.41 10.43 -12.91
CA TYR A 288 -2.20 10.72 -11.48
C TYR A 288 -2.73 12.11 -11.12
N THR A 289 -2.36 13.12 -11.90
CA THR A 289 -2.83 14.50 -11.70
C THR A 289 -4.36 14.59 -11.77
N GLN A 290 -4.97 13.96 -12.79
CA GLN A 290 -6.43 13.92 -12.94
C GLN A 290 -7.14 13.30 -11.74
N LEU A 291 -6.53 12.31 -11.09
CA LEU A 291 -7.11 11.58 -9.96
C LEU A 291 -6.73 12.19 -8.59
N ALA A 292 -6.10 13.38 -8.59
CA ALA A 292 -5.59 14.03 -7.38
C ALA A 292 -4.62 13.14 -6.57
N MET A 293 -3.83 12.32 -7.28
CA MET A 293 -2.82 11.48 -6.69
C MET A 293 -1.46 12.18 -6.75
N VAL A 294 -0.66 12.00 -5.72
CA VAL A 294 0.72 12.48 -5.68
C VAL A 294 1.65 11.28 -5.86
N VAL A 295 2.49 11.36 -6.87
CA VAL A 295 3.60 10.42 -7.05
C VAL A 295 4.89 11.21 -7.20
N ARG A 296 5.98 10.68 -6.64
CA ARG A 296 7.33 11.20 -6.84
C ARG A 296 8.26 10.02 -7.09
N PRO A 297 9.24 10.16 -7.98
CA PRO A 297 10.33 9.20 -8.04
C PRO A 297 10.93 9.01 -6.65
N ASN A 298 11.20 7.77 -6.29
CA ASN A 298 11.78 7.44 -4.99
C ASN A 298 12.71 6.23 -5.06
N SER A 299 13.76 6.26 -4.28
CA SER A 299 14.68 5.14 -4.12
C SER A 299 14.11 4.06 -3.20
N VAL A 300 14.70 2.87 -3.24
CA VAL A 300 14.40 1.78 -2.30
C VAL A 300 14.58 2.23 -0.84
N ALA A 301 15.63 3.03 -0.58
CA ALA A 301 15.90 3.53 0.77
C ALA A 301 14.83 4.52 1.25
N GLU A 302 14.33 5.40 0.38
CA GLU A 302 13.23 6.31 0.69
C GLU A 302 11.92 5.56 0.93
N ALA A 303 11.62 4.54 0.12
CA ALA A 303 10.45 3.70 0.31
C ALA A 303 10.49 2.94 1.65
N ASP A 304 11.65 2.38 2.03
CA ASP A 304 11.82 1.68 3.31
C ASP A 304 11.72 2.65 4.50
N SER A 305 12.36 3.81 4.41
CA SER A 305 12.29 4.86 5.44
C SER A 305 10.88 5.37 5.63
N PHE A 306 10.13 5.57 4.54
CA PHE A 306 8.74 5.98 4.60
C PHE A 306 7.87 4.93 5.31
N LEU A 307 7.98 3.65 4.95
CA LEU A 307 7.21 2.57 5.58
C LEU A 307 7.48 2.52 7.09
N ARG A 308 8.75 2.65 7.52
CA ARG A 308 9.13 2.71 8.94
C ARG A 308 8.51 3.91 9.64
N SER A 309 8.64 5.11 9.06
CA SER A 309 8.07 6.33 9.65
C SER A 309 6.56 6.30 9.77
N GLU A 310 5.86 5.74 8.77
CA GLU A 310 4.41 5.54 8.83
C GLU A 310 4.02 4.51 9.91
N THR A 311 4.78 3.41 10.05
CA THR A 311 4.55 2.42 11.09
C THR A 311 4.70 3.05 12.50
N GLU A 312 5.75 3.83 12.71
CA GLU A 312 5.96 4.54 13.98
C GLU A 312 4.84 5.57 14.25
N LYS A 313 4.50 6.36 13.24
CA LYS A 313 3.42 7.37 13.32
C LYS A 313 2.09 6.74 13.72
N TRP A 314 1.64 5.71 12.99
CA TRP A 314 0.36 5.08 13.26
C TRP A 314 0.37 4.32 14.60
N GLY A 315 1.49 3.68 14.95
CA GLY A 315 1.64 3.07 16.27
C GLY A 315 1.50 4.06 17.41
N ARG A 316 2.04 5.28 17.27
CA ARG A 316 1.87 6.37 18.24
C ARG A 316 0.41 6.83 18.29
N VAL A 317 -0.19 7.15 17.15
CA VAL A 317 -1.58 7.62 17.07
C VAL A 317 -2.55 6.62 17.71
N ILE A 318 -2.40 5.32 17.41
CA ILE A 318 -3.26 4.26 17.95
C ILE A 318 -3.13 4.17 19.47
N ARG A 319 -1.92 4.21 20.01
CA ARG A 319 -1.69 4.17 21.46
C ARG A 319 -2.23 5.41 22.19
N GLU A 320 -1.88 6.60 21.70
CA GLU A 320 -2.31 7.88 22.31
C GLU A 320 -3.84 8.08 22.23
N ALA A 321 -4.43 7.63 21.14
CA ALA A 321 -5.86 7.71 20.93
C ALA A 321 -6.63 6.52 21.53
N ASN A 322 -5.94 5.53 22.10
CA ASN A 322 -6.52 4.28 22.62
C ASN A 322 -7.50 3.62 21.63
N ILE A 323 -7.12 3.62 20.33
CA ILE A 323 -7.94 3.01 19.27
C ILE A 323 -7.89 1.51 19.44
N LYS A 324 -9.07 0.90 19.53
CA LYS A 324 -9.25 -0.56 19.62
C LYS A 324 -10.19 -0.98 18.49
N LEU A 325 -9.98 -2.17 17.97
CA LEU A 325 -10.97 -2.81 17.12
C LEU A 325 -11.96 -3.55 18.03
N GLU A 326 -13.23 -3.25 17.89
CA GLU A 326 -14.31 -4.00 18.53
C GLU A 326 -14.47 -5.38 17.87
#